data_ffc3a6aa7fd9672fff3f047cdd573646
#
_entry.id   ffc3a6aa7fd9672fff3f047cdd573646
#
_cell.length_a   1.000
_cell.length_b   1.000
_cell.length_c   1.000
_cell.angle_alpha   90.00
_cell.angle_beta   90.00
_cell.angle_gamma   90.00
#
_symmetry.space_group_name_H-M   'P 1'
#
loop_
_entity.id
_entity.type
_entity.pdbx_description
1 polymer ?
#
loop_
_entity_poly.entity_id
_entity_poly.type
_entity_poly.pdbx_seq_one_letter_code
_entity_poly.pdbx_strand_id
1 'polypeptide(L)'
;MLGKIKSDFQQNLFQTRLTDLINLGHPLVKLAQEISWDKLEFEFGKLYSDQGRPSIPIRKIAGLLLLKEMFKESDESVVERWIENAYWQYFTGEDFFQTKQPFDPSEFVHFRKRLKEDGLEFLLSQTVALHPEAKNEKEVQIDTTVQEKNISFPTDAKLAKKVIDNCIKIAEKENVAQRQTYKRVSKQLLRDAYFGHHPKRKKKAIMARKKLRTIGKRLVRELERKLPGEVLQQYADEFEKYKKVLIQERGSKEKIYSLHEPQTACIAKGKAHKAYEFGTKVAVTRGRKTGIISSIKRFAGNPHDSKTLEESLAQSQRVRTQVGGTRPTIASTDRGFRGVTQVETTQIVIPKNTKESSRYKQEVARKRFRARAAIEPTISHLKRNHSLGLNFLKGVSGDVNNALLSGIGYNLKMRFNQIKAQIIHWLEFLIFVLASVFLKINLK
;
A
#
# COMPACT_ATOMS: atom_id res chain seq x y z
N MET A 1 3.43 -8.10 -27.38
CA MET A 1 3.60 -9.57 -27.44
C MET A 1 3.90 -10.10 -26.04
N LEU A 2 3.20 -11.14 -25.62
CA LEU A 2 3.45 -11.79 -24.32
C LEU A 2 4.77 -12.57 -24.36
N GLY A 3 5.64 -12.31 -23.38
CA GLY A 3 6.82 -13.14 -23.13
C GLY A 3 6.42 -14.46 -22.49
N LYS A 4 6.90 -15.56 -23.04
CA LYS A 4 6.73 -16.90 -22.45
C LYS A 4 7.99 -17.29 -21.69
N ILE A 5 7.82 -18.03 -20.60
CA ILE A 5 8.96 -18.72 -19.98
C ILE A 5 9.42 -19.77 -20.99
N LYS A 6 10.67 -19.70 -21.41
CA LYS A 6 11.24 -20.72 -22.29
C LYS A 6 11.41 -22.01 -21.48
N SER A 7 10.57 -23.01 -21.74
CA SER A 7 10.88 -24.38 -21.37
C SER A 7 11.89 -24.90 -22.42
N ASP A 8 13.17 -24.79 -22.14
CA ASP A 8 14.19 -25.46 -22.97
C ASP A 8 14.07 -26.97 -22.75
N PHE A 9 13.34 -27.62 -23.65
CA PHE A 9 13.27 -29.09 -23.70
C PHE A 9 14.63 -29.74 -24.09
N GLN A 10 15.57 -28.98 -24.61
CA GLN A 10 16.94 -29.44 -24.71
C GLN A 10 17.55 -29.45 -23.30
N GLN A 11 17.67 -30.64 -22.76
CA GLN A 11 18.46 -30.87 -21.56
C GLN A 11 19.86 -30.34 -21.81
N ASN A 12 20.20 -29.20 -21.26
CA ASN A 12 21.59 -28.83 -21.09
C ASN A 12 22.17 -29.86 -20.13
N LEU A 13 22.88 -30.82 -20.68
CA LEU A 13 23.49 -31.97 -19.99
C LEU A 13 24.32 -31.60 -18.74
N PHE A 14 24.66 -30.31 -18.59
CA PHE A 14 25.47 -29.77 -17.50
C PHE A 14 24.74 -28.79 -16.58
N GLN A 15 23.44 -28.56 -16.76
CA GLN A 15 22.68 -27.69 -15.88
C GLN A 15 21.71 -28.50 -14.98
N THR A 16 21.90 -28.39 -13.69
CA THR A 16 20.99 -29.00 -12.70
C THR A 16 19.70 -28.20 -12.62
N ARG A 17 18.55 -28.86 -12.64
CA ARG A 17 17.24 -28.19 -12.45
C ARG A 17 17.10 -27.64 -11.05
N LEU A 18 16.35 -26.53 -10.91
CA LEU A 18 16.04 -25.99 -9.59
C LEU A 18 15.32 -27.00 -8.70
N THR A 19 14.47 -27.85 -9.25
CA THR A 19 13.78 -28.93 -8.52
C THR A 19 14.73 -29.92 -7.84
N ASP A 20 15.93 -30.09 -8.40
CA ASP A 20 16.95 -31.00 -7.89
C ASP A 20 17.88 -30.31 -6.87
N LEU A 21 17.90 -28.97 -6.90
CA LEU A 21 18.73 -28.13 -6.02
C LEU A 21 18.02 -27.71 -4.74
N ILE A 22 16.67 -27.59 -4.78
CA ILE A 22 15.88 -27.02 -3.68
C ILE A 22 15.08 -28.10 -2.95
N ASN A 23 14.74 -27.82 -1.69
CA ASN A 23 13.80 -28.68 -0.95
C ASN A 23 12.36 -28.42 -1.43
N LEU A 24 11.76 -29.40 -2.12
CA LEU A 24 10.37 -29.30 -2.61
C LEU A 24 9.33 -29.27 -1.48
N GLY A 25 9.69 -29.64 -0.26
CA GLY A 25 8.88 -29.47 0.94
C GLY A 25 8.90 -28.06 1.51
N HIS A 26 9.73 -27.14 0.99
CA HIS A 26 9.84 -25.79 1.51
C HIS A 26 8.52 -25.00 1.37
N PRO A 27 8.11 -24.18 2.39
CA PRO A 27 6.83 -23.48 2.36
C PRO A 27 6.62 -22.59 1.14
N LEU A 28 7.68 -21.98 0.60
CA LEU A 28 7.59 -21.13 -0.59
C LEU A 28 7.32 -21.94 -1.86
N VAL A 29 7.86 -23.15 -1.95
CA VAL A 29 7.58 -24.08 -3.06
C VAL A 29 6.12 -24.51 -3.04
N LYS A 30 5.61 -24.88 -1.87
CA LYS A 30 4.19 -25.25 -1.69
C LYS A 30 3.27 -24.07 -2.03
N LEU A 31 3.60 -22.87 -1.56
CA LEU A 31 2.85 -21.66 -1.90
C LEU A 31 2.85 -21.41 -3.42
N ALA A 32 3.99 -21.57 -4.10
CA ALA A 32 4.07 -21.43 -5.56
C ALA A 32 3.18 -22.42 -6.31
N GLN A 33 3.00 -23.65 -5.77
CA GLN A 33 2.12 -24.68 -6.33
C GLN A 33 0.62 -24.38 -6.11
N GLU A 34 0.26 -23.65 -5.04
CA GLU A 34 -1.13 -23.27 -4.74
C GLU A 34 -1.64 -22.08 -5.56
N ILE A 35 -0.74 -21.21 -6.02
CA ILE A 35 -1.12 -20.04 -6.83
C ILE A 35 -1.54 -20.48 -8.23
N SER A 36 -2.71 -20.03 -8.67
CA SER A 36 -3.22 -20.28 -10.03
C SER A 36 -2.54 -19.37 -11.05
N TRP A 37 -1.31 -19.71 -11.44
CA TRP A 37 -0.52 -18.89 -12.39
C TRP A 37 -1.21 -18.73 -13.73
N ASP A 38 -1.86 -19.78 -14.26
CA ASP A 38 -2.59 -19.74 -15.53
C ASP A 38 -3.69 -18.67 -15.53
N LYS A 39 -4.40 -18.49 -14.40
CA LYS A 39 -5.40 -17.44 -14.26
C LYS A 39 -4.77 -16.04 -14.29
N LEU A 40 -3.62 -15.86 -13.65
CA LEU A 40 -2.88 -14.60 -13.68
C LEU A 40 -2.35 -14.31 -15.08
N GLU A 41 -1.80 -15.31 -15.76
CA GLU A 41 -1.29 -15.19 -17.13
C GLU A 41 -2.42 -14.86 -18.12
N PHE A 42 -3.57 -15.52 -17.99
CA PHE A 42 -4.76 -15.26 -18.82
C PHE A 42 -5.28 -13.83 -18.60
N GLU A 43 -5.48 -13.42 -17.34
CA GLU A 43 -6.08 -12.12 -17.04
C GLU A 43 -5.15 -10.97 -17.37
N PHE A 44 -3.90 -11.06 -16.98
CA PHE A 44 -2.92 -10.01 -17.25
C PHE A 44 -2.43 -10.03 -18.69
N GLY A 45 -2.54 -11.17 -19.37
CA GLY A 45 -2.26 -11.29 -20.80
C GLY A 45 -3.06 -10.33 -21.66
N LYS A 46 -4.33 -10.11 -21.30
CA LYS A 46 -5.23 -9.16 -21.96
C LYS A 46 -4.71 -7.71 -21.96
N LEU A 47 -3.78 -7.38 -21.07
CA LEU A 47 -3.20 -6.05 -20.94
C LEU A 47 -2.01 -5.81 -21.89
N TYR A 48 -1.65 -6.78 -22.70
CA TYR A 48 -0.52 -6.73 -23.62
C TYR A 48 -1.01 -6.83 -25.06
N SER A 49 -0.33 -6.12 -25.98
CA SER A 49 -0.63 -6.21 -27.40
C SER A 49 0.01 -7.44 -28.02
N ASP A 50 -0.52 -7.88 -29.16
CA ASP A 50 0.01 -9.03 -29.91
C ASP A 50 1.25 -8.66 -30.76
N GLN A 51 1.57 -7.38 -30.85
CA GLN A 51 2.70 -6.85 -31.64
C GLN A 51 3.74 -6.18 -30.75
N GLY A 52 4.99 -6.16 -31.21
CA GLY A 52 6.11 -5.50 -30.56
C GLY A 52 7.09 -6.46 -29.88
N ARG A 53 8.03 -5.89 -29.11
CA ARG A 53 9.02 -6.67 -28.37
C ARG A 53 8.34 -7.55 -27.33
N PRO A 54 8.74 -8.83 -27.17
CA PRO A 54 8.23 -9.70 -26.10
C PRO A 54 8.40 -9.06 -24.72
N SER A 55 7.33 -9.07 -23.93
CA SER A 55 7.36 -8.58 -22.56
C SER A 55 8.07 -9.57 -21.63
N ILE A 56 8.31 -9.15 -20.39
CA ILE A 56 8.67 -10.05 -19.30
C ILE A 56 7.51 -11.04 -19.10
N PRO A 57 7.77 -12.36 -18.92
CA PRO A 57 6.74 -13.33 -18.59
C PRO A 57 5.92 -12.90 -17.37
N ILE A 58 4.60 -13.03 -17.45
CA ILE A 58 3.70 -12.54 -16.40
C ILE A 58 4.00 -13.21 -15.06
N ARG A 59 4.20 -14.53 -15.03
CA ARG A 59 4.57 -15.25 -13.82
C ARG A 59 5.83 -14.68 -13.18
N LYS A 60 6.81 -14.28 -13.96
CA LYS A 60 8.07 -13.71 -13.46
C LYS A 60 7.85 -12.36 -12.80
N ILE A 61 7.21 -11.40 -13.47
CA ILE A 61 7.03 -10.05 -12.94
C ILE A 61 5.96 -10.01 -11.83
N ALA A 62 4.86 -10.73 -11.97
CA ALA A 62 3.82 -10.85 -10.94
C ALA A 62 4.36 -11.61 -9.71
N GLY A 63 5.09 -12.70 -9.93
CA GLY A 63 5.71 -13.48 -8.85
C GLY A 63 6.69 -12.65 -8.02
N LEU A 64 7.56 -11.86 -8.68
CA LEU A 64 8.45 -10.95 -7.98
C LEU A 64 7.70 -9.82 -7.26
N LEU A 65 6.59 -9.29 -7.83
CA LEU A 65 5.74 -8.32 -7.14
C LEU A 65 5.11 -8.92 -5.88
N LEU A 66 4.65 -10.17 -5.93
CA LEU A 66 4.10 -10.89 -4.78
C LEU A 66 5.16 -11.12 -3.69
N LEU A 67 6.36 -11.57 -4.06
CA LEU A 67 7.49 -11.76 -3.15
C LEU A 67 7.91 -10.45 -2.49
N LYS A 68 7.99 -9.38 -3.28
CA LYS A 68 8.29 -8.03 -2.80
C LYS A 68 7.36 -7.61 -1.66
N GLU A 69 6.05 -7.74 -1.84
CA GLU A 69 5.07 -7.33 -0.85
C GLU A 69 5.01 -8.29 0.37
N MET A 70 5.21 -9.59 0.14
CA MET A 70 5.22 -10.59 1.20
C MET A 70 6.42 -10.42 2.15
N PHE A 71 7.58 -10.03 1.62
CA PHE A 71 8.83 -9.87 2.37
C PHE A 71 9.23 -8.41 2.63
N LYS A 72 8.40 -7.44 2.17
CA LYS A 72 8.63 -6.00 2.34
C LYS A 72 9.93 -5.52 1.70
N GLU A 73 10.19 -5.95 0.49
CA GLU A 73 11.35 -5.51 -0.29
C GLU A 73 11.06 -4.22 -1.07
N SER A 74 12.11 -3.52 -1.52
CA SER A 74 12.01 -2.47 -2.53
C SER A 74 11.93 -3.06 -3.95
N ASP A 75 11.69 -2.22 -4.96
CA ASP A 75 11.71 -2.66 -6.36
C ASP A 75 13.13 -3.13 -6.75
N GLU A 76 14.14 -2.50 -6.20
CA GLU A 76 15.56 -2.81 -6.43
C GLU A 76 15.97 -4.09 -5.66
N SER A 77 15.73 -4.11 -4.33
CA SER A 77 16.20 -5.20 -3.47
C SER A 77 15.56 -6.55 -3.81
N VAL A 78 14.30 -6.58 -4.28
CA VAL A 78 13.64 -7.83 -4.68
C VAL A 78 14.31 -8.45 -5.90
N VAL A 79 14.76 -7.64 -6.84
CA VAL A 79 15.45 -8.09 -8.05
C VAL A 79 16.87 -8.59 -7.73
N GLU A 80 17.60 -7.87 -6.87
CA GLU A 80 18.92 -8.30 -6.38
C GLU A 80 18.84 -9.63 -5.62
N ARG A 81 17.89 -9.73 -4.70
CA ARG A 81 17.68 -10.92 -3.88
C ARG A 81 17.23 -12.13 -4.68
N TRP A 82 16.54 -11.93 -5.80
CA TRP A 82 16.12 -13.01 -6.68
C TRP A 82 17.31 -13.73 -7.31
N ILE A 83 18.38 -13.03 -7.66
CA ILE A 83 19.60 -13.61 -8.24
C ILE A 83 20.26 -14.62 -7.28
N GLU A 84 20.20 -14.32 -5.99
CA GLU A 84 20.84 -15.11 -4.94
C GLU A 84 19.97 -16.25 -4.41
N ASN A 85 18.66 -16.28 -4.76
CA ASN A 85 17.69 -17.15 -4.10
C ASN A 85 17.00 -18.12 -5.05
N ALA A 86 17.45 -19.37 -5.04
CA ALA A 86 16.89 -20.45 -5.85
C ALA A 86 15.38 -20.69 -5.62
N TYR A 87 14.89 -20.53 -4.39
CA TYR A 87 13.45 -20.63 -4.08
C TYR A 87 12.62 -19.52 -4.70
N TRP A 88 13.17 -18.30 -4.80
CA TRP A 88 12.50 -17.17 -5.45
C TRP A 88 12.47 -17.34 -6.96
N GLN A 89 13.53 -17.89 -7.52
CA GLN A 89 13.58 -18.23 -8.94
C GLN A 89 12.56 -19.31 -9.29
N TYR A 90 12.48 -20.37 -8.49
CA TYR A 90 11.45 -21.41 -8.65
C TYR A 90 10.03 -20.83 -8.54
N PHE A 91 9.78 -19.96 -7.54
CA PHE A 91 8.48 -19.31 -7.35
C PHE A 91 8.05 -18.53 -8.59
N THR A 92 8.99 -17.86 -9.24
CA THR A 92 8.77 -17.05 -10.44
C THR A 92 8.82 -17.86 -11.76
N GLY A 93 8.98 -19.19 -11.66
CA GLY A 93 8.84 -20.10 -12.79
C GLY A 93 10.13 -20.37 -13.57
N GLU A 94 11.31 -20.20 -12.98
CA GLU A 94 12.56 -20.65 -13.59
C GLU A 94 12.73 -22.16 -13.41
N ASP A 95 13.22 -22.80 -14.44
CA ASP A 95 13.59 -24.22 -14.41
C ASP A 95 15.04 -24.42 -13.97
N PHE A 96 15.92 -23.48 -14.32
CA PHE A 96 17.35 -23.49 -14.03
C PHE A 96 17.78 -22.25 -13.26
N PHE A 97 18.83 -22.37 -12.46
CA PHE A 97 19.36 -21.25 -11.70
C PHE A 97 19.91 -20.15 -12.62
N GLN A 98 19.43 -18.92 -12.40
CA GLN A 98 19.81 -17.75 -13.16
C GLN A 98 20.79 -16.88 -12.36
N THR A 99 21.86 -16.43 -13.03
CA THR A 99 22.88 -15.56 -12.43
C THR A 99 22.76 -14.10 -12.85
N LYS A 100 21.85 -13.80 -13.78
CA LYS A 100 21.61 -12.46 -14.30
C LYS A 100 20.28 -11.91 -13.80
N GLN A 101 20.23 -10.59 -13.68
CA GLN A 101 19.04 -9.85 -13.32
C GLN A 101 17.86 -10.17 -14.26
N PRO A 102 16.66 -10.47 -13.75
CA PRO A 102 15.52 -10.88 -14.57
C PRO A 102 14.99 -9.73 -15.43
N PHE A 103 15.03 -8.51 -14.93
CA PHE A 103 14.63 -7.26 -15.59
C PHE A 103 15.06 -6.04 -14.76
N ASP A 104 14.98 -4.85 -15.35
CA ASP A 104 15.25 -3.60 -14.65
C ASP A 104 14.15 -3.29 -13.63
N PRO A 105 14.46 -2.86 -12.38
CA PRO A 105 13.47 -2.56 -11.35
C PRO A 105 12.38 -1.56 -11.78
N SER A 106 12.66 -0.68 -12.73
CA SER A 106 11.67 0.26 -13.29
C SER A 106 10.48 -0.42 -13.97
N GLU A 107 10.62 -1.67 -14.40
CA GLU A 107 9.53 -2.44 -15.01
C GLU A 107 8.36 -2.67 -14.04
N PHE A 108 8.61 -2.70 -12.73
CA PHE A 108 7.52 -2.72 -11.75
C PHE A 108 6.64 -1.48 -11.81
N VAL A 109 7.21 -0.32 -12.14
CA VAL A 109 6.44 0.94 -12.31
C VAL A 109 5.51 0.81 -13.50
N HIS A 110 6.03 0.26 -14.63
CA HIS A 110 5.24 0.02 -15.84
C HIS A 110 4.17 -1.04 -15.60
N PHE A 111 4.51 -2.13 -14.92
CA PHE A 111 3.56 -3.19 -14.60
C PHE A 111 2.43 -2.71 -13.69
N ARG A 112 2.72 -2.01 -12.59
CA ARG A 112 1.69 -1.41 -11.72
C ARG A 112 0.78 -0.43 -12.45
N LYS A 113 1.31 0.39 -13.38
CA LYS A 113 0.51 1.30 -14.21
C LYS A 113 -0.42 0.54 -15.16
N ARG A 114 0.01 -0.61 -15.66
CA ARG A 114 -0.76 -1.47 -16.57
C ARG A 114 -1.87 -2.21 -15.84
N LEU A 115 -1.60 -2.76 -14.65
CA LEU A 115 -2.58 -3.45 -13.83
C LEU A 115 -3.74 -2.55 -13.40
N LYS A 116 -3.48 -1.27 -13.09
CA LYS A 116 -4.45 -0.34 -12.50
C LYS A 116 -5.08 -0.91 -11.21
N GLU A 117 -6.22 -0.35 -10.79
CA GLU A 117 -6.95 -0.83 -9.61
C GLU A 117 -7.57 -2.21 -9.84
N ASP A 118 -8.19 -2.41 -11.00
CA ASP A 118 -8.90 -3.67 -11.32
C ASP A 118 -7.97 -4.90 -11.34
N GLY A 119 -6.79 -4.76 -11.96
CA GLY A 119 -5.80 -5.84 -11.96
C GLY A 119 -5.25 -6.14 -10.56
N LEU A 120 -5.13 -5.14 -9.70
CA LEU A 120 -4.73 -5.36 -8.31
C LEU A 120 -5.86 -5.92 -7.44
N GLU A 121 -7.13 -5.54 -7.68
CA GLU A 121 -8.29 -6.20 -7.05
C GLU A 121 -8.37 -7.67 -7.46
N PHE A 122 -8.11 -7.97 -8.74
CA PHE A 122 -8.02 -9.37 -9.21
C PHE A 122 -6.88 -10.11 -8.49
N LEU A 123 -5.70 -9.51 -8.37
CA LEU A 123 -4.58 -10.12 -7.64
C LEU A 123 -4.91 -10.34 -6.15
N LEU A 124 -5.60 -9.39 -5.51
CA LEU A 124 -6.11 -9.56 -4.14
C LEU A 124 -7.09 -10.75 -4.06
N SER A 125 -7.99 -10.89 -5.03
CA SER A 125 -8.95 -12.02 -5.07
C SER A 125 -8.23 -13.37 -5.15
N GLN A 126 -7.15 -13.47 -5.93
CA GLN A 126 -6.36 -14.70 -6.00
C GLN A 126 -5.68 -15.03 -4.66
N THR A 127 -5.30 -14.01 -3.86
CA THR A 127 -4.81 -14.28 -2.50
C THR A 127 -5.90 -14.72 -1.54
N VAL A 128 -7.15 -14.25 -1.71
CA VAL A 128 -8.32 -14.74 -0.96
C VAL A 128 -8.64 -16.20 -1.33
N ALA A 129 -8.46 -16.58 -2.60
CA ALA A 129 -8.65 -17.95 -3.07
C ALA A 129 -7.75 -18.98 -2.36
N LEU A 130 -6.56 -18.58 -1.92
CA LEU A 130 -5.64 -19.42 -1.13
C LEU A 130 -6.20 -19.77 0.26
N HIS A 131 -7.30 -19.14 0.67
CA HIS A 131 -7.97 -19.34 1.96
C HIS A 131 -9.45 -19.69 1.74
N PRO A 132 -9.79 -20.96 1.46
CA PRO A 132 -11.13 -21.36 1.04
C PRO A 132 -12.27 -20.92 1.96
N GLU A 133 -12.00 -20.84 3.28
CA GLU A 133 -12.99 -20.39 4.26
C GLU A 133 -13.27 -18.88 4.19
N ALA A 134 -12.31 -18.08 3.71
CA ALA A 134 -12.41 -16.62 3.73
C ALA A 134 -13.44 -16.08 2.71
N LYS A 135 -13.57 -16.74 1.55
CA LYS A 135 -14.45 -16.26 0.48
C LYS A 135 -15.93 -16.28 0.86
N ASN A 136 -16.35 -17.19 1.77
CA ASN A 136 -17.74 -17.36 2.21
C ASN A 136 -17.97 -16.97 3.68
N GLU A 137 -16.98 -16.31 4.32
CA GLU A 137 -17.11 -15.90 5.70
C GLU A 137 -18.21 -14.84 5.86
N LYS A 138 -19.23 -15.15 6.70
CA LYS A 138 -20.42 -14.32 6.88
C LYS A 138 -20.17 -13.01 7.62
N GLU A 139 -19.20 -12.99 8.53
CA GLU A 139 -18.90 -11.83 9.36
C GLU A 139 -17.51 -11.26 9.04
N VAL A 140 -17.47 -9.96 8.76
CA VAL A 140 -16.24 -9.19 8.54
C VAL A 140 -16.05 -8.12 9.59
N GLN A 141 -14.85 -7.65 9.72
CA GLN A 141 -14.45 -6.51 10.56
C GLN A 141 -13.94 -5.40 9.66
N ILE A 142 -14.39 -4.16 9.91
CA ILE A 142 -13.98 -2.98 9.14
C ILE A 142 -13.45 -1.93 10.10
N ASP A 143 -12.30 -1.36 9.74
CA ASP A 143 -11.72 -0.23 10.44
C ASP A 143 -10.94 0.66 9.48
N THR A 144 -10.73 1.93 9.85
CA THR A 144 -9.98 2.89 9.04
C THR A 144 -8.62 3.19 9.63
N THR A 145 -7.66 3.40 8.74
CA THR A 145 -6.33 3.84 9.12
C THR A 145 -5.81 4.90 8.14
N VAL A 146 -4.67 5.50 8.45
CA VAL A 146 -3.97 6.41 7.54
C VAL A 146 -2.77 5.69 6.96
N GLN A 147 -2.70 5.70 5.63
CA GLN A 147 -1.50 5.41 4.87
C GLN A 147 -0.72 6.72 4.74
N GLU A 148 0.38 6.85 5.48
CA GLU A 148 1.18 8.06 5.43
C GLU A 148 1.95 8.16 4.12
N LYS A 149 2.05 9.38 3.59
CA LYS A 149 2.83 9.66 2.38
C LYS A 149 4.26 10.00 2.75
N ASN A 150 5.22 9.53 1.97
CA ASN A 150 6.64 9.90 2.14
C ASN A 150 6.86 11.37 1.77
N ILE A 151 6.50 12.26 2.68
CA ILE A 151 6.70 13.70 2.57
C ILE A 151 7.41 14.25 3.79
N SER A 152 8.19 15.31 3.62
CA SER A 152 8.73 16.06 4.77
C SER A 152 7.60 16.68 5.57
N PHE A 153 7.67 16.66 6.92
CA PHE A 153 6.65 17.28 7.78
C PHE A 153 6.34 18.71 7.29
N PRO A 154 5.07 18.96 6.87
CA PRO A 154 4.69 20.20 6.21
C PRO A 154 4.56 21.34 7.22
N THR A 155 5.18 22.46 6.88
CA THR A 155 4.93 23.76 7.52
C THR A 155 4.76 24.81 6.43
N ASP A 156 3.93 25.83 6.67
CA ASP A 156 3.73 26.89 5.69
C ASP A 156 5.05 27.55 5.24
N ALA A 157 6.04 27.67 6.16
CA ALA A 157 7.35 28.20 5.83
C ALA A 157 8.15 27.29 4.87
N LYS A 158 8.12 25.96 5.09
CA LYS A 158 8.77 25.01 4.19
C LYS A 158 8.11 25.00 2.82
N LEU A 159 6.76 25.05 2.78
CA LEU A 159 6.02 25.08 1.52
C LEU A 159 6.31 26.38 0.75
N ALA A 160 6.28 27.53 1.40
CA ALA A 160 6.64 28.82 0.76
C ALA A 160 8.09 28.80 0.25
N LYS A 161 9.02 28.21 1.00
CA LYS A 161 10.42 28.03 0.55
C LYS A 161 10.50 27.11 -0.69
N LYS A 162 9.76 25.99 -0.73
CA LYS A 162 9.71 25.13 -1.91
C LYS A 162 9.14 25.85 -3.13
N VAL A 163 8.11 26.70 -2.96
CA VAL A 163 7.60 27.54 -4.05
C VAL A 163 8.71 28.45 -4.58
N ILE A 164 9.46 29.12 -3.69
CA ILE A 164 10.59 29.97 -4.10
C ILE A 164 11.62 29.16 -4.89
N ASP A 165 12.02 27.98 -4.40
CA ASP A 165 13.00 27.12 -5.06
C ASP A 165 12.54 26.65 -6.44
N ASN A 166 11.25 26.28 -6.58
CA ASN A 166 10.68 25.87 -7.84
C ASN A 166 10.59 27.04 -8.83
N CYS A 167 10.20 28.23 -8.38
CA CYS A 167 10.22 29.43 -9.23
C CYS A 167 11.63 29.75 -9.75
N ILE A 168 12.65 29.57 -8.92
CA ILE A 168 14.06 29.77 -9.34
C ILE A 168 14.44 28.73 -10.41
N LYS A 169 14.07 27.44 -10.20
CA LYS A 169 14.35 26.37 -11.18
C LYS A 169 13.64 26.61 -12.51
N ILE A 170 12.39 27.07 -12.49
CA ILE A 170 11.64 27.42 -13.71
C ILE A 170 12.36 28.57 -14.42
N ALA A 171 12.76 29.64 -13.70
CA ALA A 171 13.48 30.76 -14.29
C ALA A 171 14.81 30.32 -14.92
N GLU A 172 15.59 29.44 -14.26
CA GLU A 172 16.83 28.89 -14.79
C GLU A 172 16.58 28.03 -16.06
N LYS A 173 15.56 27.18 -16.04
CA LYS A 173 15.22 26.29 -17.16
C LYS A 173 14.76 27.08 -18.40
N GLU A 174 13.94 28.09 -18.19
CA GLU A 174 13.36 28.91 -19.26
C GLU A 174 14.20 30.17 -19.58
N ASN A 175 15.42 30.24 -19.05
CA ASN A 175 16.35 31.37 -19.25
C ASN A 175 15.75 32.75 -18.91
N VAL A 176 14.87 32.82 -17.90
CA VAL A 176 14.28 34.09 -17.45
C VAL A 176 15.21 34.80 -16.47
N ALA A 177 15.72 35.96 -16.85
CA ALA A 177 16.51 36.80 -15.98
C ALA A 177 15.68 37.29 -14.79
N GLN A 178 16.04 36.88 -13.58
CA GLN A 178 15.41 37.32 -12.32
C GLN A 178 16.16 38.52 -11.75
N ARG A 179 15.42 39.53 -11.28
CA ARG A 179 16.03 40.69 -10.58
C ARG A 179 16.80 40.25 -9.33
N GLN A 180 16.32 39.26 -8.62
CA GLN A 180 16.94 38.70 -7.42
C GLN A 180 16.51 37.24 -7.22
N THR A 181 17.45 36.31 -7.04
CA THR A 181 17.18 34.88 -6.91
C THR A 181 16.69 34.46 -5.52
N TYR A 182 16.96 35.27 -4.49
CA TYR A 182 16.61 34.95 -3.09
C TYR A 182 17.15 33.62 -2.53
N LYS A 183 18.06 32.92 -3.20
CA LYS A 183 18.60 31.61 -2.76
C LYS A 183 19.14 31.64 -1.32
N ARG A 184 19.99 32.59 -0.99
CA ARG A 184 20.57 32.72 0.36
C ARG A 184 19.57 33.25 1.37
N VAL A 185 18.85 34.31 1.02
CA VAL A 185 17.85 34.96 1.89
C VAL A 185 16.75 34.00 2.31
N SER A 186 16.20 33.19 1.39
CA SER A 186 15.15 32.24 1.70
C SER A 186 15.59 31.12 2.63
N LYS A 187 16.86 30.64 2.53
CA LYS A 187 17.44 29.69 3.49
C LYS A 187 17.53 30.27 4.90
N GLN A 188 18.00 31.53 5.02
CA GLN A 188 18.08 32.19 6.32
C GLN A 188 16.70 32.44 6.93
N LEU A 189 15.73 32.91 6.13
CA LEU A 189 14.34 33.08 6.57
C LEU A 189 13.70 31.78 7.03
N LEU A 190 14.01 30.67 6.37
CA LEU A 190 13.48 29.35 6.81
C LEU A 190 14.05 28.96 8.18
N ARG A 191 15.33 29.18 8.44
CA ARG A 191 15.94 28.97 9.76
C ARG A 191 15.30 29.84 10.83
N ASP A 192 15.12 31.14 10.55
CA ASP A 192 14.48 32.08 11.49
C ASP A 192 13.01 31.67 11.78
N ALA A 193 12.30 31.17 10.78
CA ALA A 193 10.91 30.69 10.92
C ALA A 193 10.77 29.45 11.81
N TYR A 194 11.80 28.63 11.96
CA TYR A 194 11.80 27.41 12.76
C TYR A 194 11.68 27.69 14.26
N PHE A 195 12.31 28.74 14.77
CA PHE A 195 12.39 29.06 16.20
C PHE A 195 11.15 29.80 16.75
N GLY A 196 9.97 29.61 16.15
CA GLY A 196 8.74 30.29 16.54
C GLY A 196 8.21 29.95 17.94
N HIS A 197 8.66 28.85 18.55
CA HIS A 197 8.30 28.44 19.91
C HIS A 197 9.13 29.18 20.98
N HIS A 198 10.29 29.74 20.65
CA HIS A 198 11.15 30.46 21.58
C HIS A 198 10.62 31.86 21.82
N PRO A 199 10.28 32.29 23.07
CA PRO A 199 9.64 33.57 23.35
C PRO A 199 10.38 34.78 22.73
N LYS A 200 11.71 34.86 22.91
CA LYS A 200 12.56 35.97 22.38
C LYS A 200 12.64 35.96 20.83
N ARG A 201 12.39 34.84 20.15
CA ARG A 201 12.50 34.74 18.70
C ARG A 201 11.13 34.69 17.97
N LYS A 202 10.03 34.66 18.70
CA LYS A 202 8.65 34.53 18.16
C LYS A 202 8.34 35.63 17.14
N LYS A 203 8.63 36.91 17.45
CA LYS A 203 8.39 38.03 16.54
C LYS A 203 9.18 37.84 15.23
N LYS A 204 10.49 37.51 15.33
CA LYS A 204 11.40 37.29 14.18
C LYS A 204 10.89 36.15 13.31
N ALA A 205 10.42 35.04 13.90
CA ALA A 205 9.88 33.90 13.19
C ALA A 205 8.59 34.24 12.42
N ILE A 206 7.69 35.03 13.00
CA ILE A 206 6.47 35.49 12.32
C ILE A 206 6.82 36.37 11.11
N MET A 207 7.76 37.32 11.29
CA MET A 207 8.23 38.17 10.19
C MET A 207 8.90 37.37 9.07
N ALA A 208 9.71 36.36 9.42
CA ALA A 208 10.35 35.47 8.46
C ALA A 208 9.34 34.70 7.63
N ARG A 209 8.28 34.14 8.25
CA ARG A 209 7.18 33.45 7.55
C ARG A 209 6.46 34.38 6.59
N LYS A 210 6.12 35.60 7.04
CA LYS A 210 5.48 36.62 6.19
C LYS A 210 6.37 36.97 4.99
N LYS A 211 7.67 37.18 5.21
CA LYS A 211 8.65 37.54 4.18
C LYS A 211 8.83 36.41 3.15
N LEU A 212 8.86 35.12 3.58
CA LEU A 212 8.89 33.99 2.65
C LEU A 212 7.68 33.97 1.72
N ARG A 213 6.44 34.16 2.26
CA ARG A 213 5.23 34.27 1.45
C ARG A 213 5.29 35.44 0.45
N THR A 214 5.76 36.60 0.89
CA THR A 214 5.88 37.79 0.05
C THR A 214 6.85 37.56 -1.11
N ILE A 215 8.04 36.96 -0.84
CA ILE A 215 9.00 36.57 -1.87
C ILE A 215 8.40 35.58 -2.84
N GLY A 216 7.75 34.52 -2.36
CA GLY A 216 7.09 33.53 -3.22
C GLY A 216 6.05 34.16 -4.14
N LYS A 217 5.15 35.01 -3.59
CA LYS A 217 4.14 35.74 -4.39
C LYS A 217 4.78 36.65 -5.45
N ARG A 218 5.90 37.28 -5.12
CA ARG A 218 6.63 38.12 -6.06
C ARG A 218 7.23 37.32 -7.21
N LEU A 219 7.89 36.20 -6.91
CA LEU A 219 8.53 35.37 -7.93
C LEU A 219 7.51 34.74 -8.87
N VAL A 220 6.36 34.24 -8.34
CA VAL A 220 5.26 33.73 -9.17
C VAL A 220 4.77 34.81 -10.15
N ARG A 221 4.45 36.00 -9.66
CA ARG A 221 4.02 37.13 -10.52
C ARG A 221 5.08 37.58 -11.51
N GLU A 222 6.35 37.52 -11.14
CA GLU A 222 7.46 37.87 -12.05
C GLU A 222 7.56 36.87 -13.20
N LEU A 223 7.43 35.56 -12.94
CA LEU A 223 7.42 34.51 -13.95
C LEU A 223 6.18 34.59 -14.85
N GLU A 224 5.00 34.78 -14.28
CA GLU A 224 3.76 34.95 -15.07
C GLU A 224 3.81 36.10 -16.07
N ARG A 225 4.56 37.17 -15.73
CA ARG A 225 4.72 38.33 -16.61
C ARG A 225 5.82 38.13 -17.66
N LYS A 226 6.88 37.37 -17.34
CA LYS A 226 8.07 37.25 -18.18
C LYS A 226 8.08 36.03 -19.07
N LEU A 227 7.32 34.99 -18.74
CA LEU A 227 7.23 33.78 -19.57
C LEU A 227 6.38 34.03 -20.81
N PRO A 228 6.80 33.51 -22.00
CA PRO A 228 5.98 33.49 -23.20
C PRO A 228 4.65 32.74 -22.93
N GLY A 229 3.57 33.13 -23.63
CA GLY A 229 2.23 32.59 -23.41
C GLY A 229 2.15 31.07 -23.48
N GLU A 230 2.79 30.46 -24.49
CA GLU A 230 2.83 29.00 -24.67
C GLU A 230 3.53 28.29 -23.51
N VAL A 231 4.65 28.82 -23.02
CA VAL A 231 5.41 28.30 -21.90
C VAL A 231 4.63 28.50 -20.59
N LEU A 232 3.98 29.66 -20.43
CA LEU A 232 3.15 29.97 -19.28
C LEU A 232 2.01 28.95 -19.12
N GLN A 233 1.40 28.54 -20.22
CA GLN A 233 0.33 27.55 -20.21
C GLN A 233 0.81 26.18 -19.69
N GLN A 234 2.05 25.77 -19.97
CA GLN A 234 2.64 24.53 -19.45
C GLN A 234 2.78 24.53 -17.92
N TYR A 235 3.00 25.70 -17.30
CA TYR A 235 3.16 25.85 -15.85
C TYR A 235 1.89 26.35 -15.14
N ALA A 236 0.77 26.52 -15.84
CA ALA A 236 -0.47 27.09 -15.29
C ALA A 236 -0.93 26.37 -14.02
N ASP A 237 -1.03 25.03 -14.07
CA ASP A 237 -1.43 24.20 -12.94
C ASP A 237 -0.47 24.29 -11.74
N GLU A 238 0.83 24.46 -12.02
CA GLU A 238 1.84 24.62 -10.96
C GLU A 238 1.71 25.98 -10.31
N PHE A 239 1.54 27.05 -11.06
CA PHE A 239 1.35 28.39 -10.52
C PHE A 239 0.08 28.51 -9.72
N GLU A 240 -1.01 27.90 -10.13
CA GLU A 240 -2.24 27.85 -9.32
C GLU A 240 -2.01 27.15 -7.96
N LYS A 241 -1.29 26.02 -7.93
CA LYS A 241 -0.88 25.35 -6.69
C LYS A 241 0.01 26.26 -5.84
N TYR A 242 0.97 26.98 -6.46
CA TYR A 242 1.84 27.89 -5.73
C TYR A 242 1.05 29.06 -5.12
N LYS A 243 0.15 29.68 -5.86
CA LYS A 243 -0.75 30.73 -5.35
C LYS A 243 -1.57 30.23 -4.17
N LYS A 244 -2.20 29.03 -4.29
CA LYS A 244 -2.98 28.41 -3.22
C LYS A 244 -2.16 28.21 -1.96
N VAL A 245 -0.94 27.66 -2.06
CA VAL A 245 0.00 27.48 -0.94
C VAL A 245 0.40 28.80 -0.27
N LEU A 246 0.63 29.85 -1.07
CA LEU A 246 1.11 31.15 -0.55
C LEU A 246 0.02 31.99 0.13
N ILE A 247 -1.26 31.68 -0.09
CA ILE A 247 -2.40 32.37 0.55
C ILE A 247 -3.04 31.55 1.68
N GLN A 248 -2.83 30.22 1.72
CA GLN A 248 -3.45 29.35 2.71
C GLN A 248 -3.08 29.73 4.14
N GLU A 249 -4.08 29.62 5.05
CA GLU A 249 -3.96 29.90 6.46
C GLU A 249 -4.27 28.64 7.31
N ARG A 250 -4.11 28.74 8.64
CA ARG A 250 -4.32 27.59 9.53
C ARG A 250 -5.72 26.97 9.39
N GLY A 251 -6.76 27.79 9.21
CA GLY A 251 -8.16 27.38 9.08
C GLY A 251 -8.66 27.16 7.65
N SER A 252 -7.80 27.31 6.62
CA SER A 252 -8.23 27.15 5.23
C SER A 252 -8.72 25.73 4.97
N LYS A 253 -9.85 25.60 4.26
CA LYS A 253 -10.31 24.34 3.69
C LYS A 253 -9.38 23.92 2.54
N GLU A 254 -9.24 22.63 2.27
CA GLU A 254 -8.46 22.08 1.15
C GLU A 254 -6.99 22.58 1.09
N LYS A 255 -6.31 22.59 2.22
CA LYS A 255 -4.88 22.94 2.27
C LYS A 255 -4.03 21.96 1.48
N ILE A 256 -3.03 22.49 0.79
CA ILE A 256 -1.96 21.72 0.18
C ILE A 256 -0.85 21.50 1.21
N TYR A 257 -0.54 20.24 1.51
CA TYR A 257 0.52 19.86 2.46
C TYR A 257 1.81 19.43 1.76
N SER A 258 1.76 19.13 0.46
CA SER A 258 2.92 18.82 -0.37
C SER A 258 2.71 19.31 -1.79
N LEU A 259 3.69 19.97 -2.40
CA LEU A 259 3.61 20.43 -3.79
C LEU A 259 3.68 19.28 -4.79
N HIS A 260 4.44 18.23 -4.49
CA HIS A 260 4.58 17.07 -5.37
C HIS A 260 3.50 15.99 -5.12
N GLU A 261 2.81 16.04 -3.96
CA GLU A 261 1.71 15.15 -3.59
C GLU A 261 0.53 15.99 -3.05
N PRO A 262 -0.12 16.80 -3.91
CA PRO A 262 -1.11 17.78 -3.47
C PRO A 262 -2.38 17.14 -2.89
N GLN A 263 -2.66 15.87 -3.22
CA GLN A 263 -3.80 15.09 -2.71
C GLN A 263 -3.62 14.62 -1.26
N THR A 264 -2.43 14.82 -0.67
CA THR A 264 -2.15 14.44 0.73
C THR A 264 -3.06 15.17 1.70
N ALA A 265 -3.82 14.44 2.51
CA ALA A 265 -4.66 15.00 3.56
C ALA A 265 -3.92 15.06 4.91
N CYS A 266 -4.34 15.99 5.78
CA CYS A 266 -3.94 16.02 7.18
C CYS A 266 -5.05 15.38 8.02
N ILE A 267 -4.74 14.28 8.68
CA ILE A 267 -5.69 13.49 9.45
C ILE A 267 -5.29 13.55 10.93
N ALA A 268 -6.18 14.08 11.76
CA ALA A 268 -5.99 14.15 13.21
C ALA A 268 -6.26 12.77 13.83
N LYS A 269 -5.33 12.26 14.65
CA LYS A 269 -5.45 10.95 15.32
C LYS A 269 -5.64 11.07 16.85
N GLY A 270 -5.57 12.26 17.41
CA GLY A 270 -5.74 12.48 18.85
C GLY A 270 -4.68 11.84 19.75
N LYS A 271 -3.58 11.34 19.16
CA LYS A 271 -2.48 10.72 19.93
C LYS A 271 -1.54 11.80 20.47
N ALA A 272 -1.15 11.71 21.74
CA ALA A 272 -0.30 12.70 22.41
C ALA A 272 1.06 12.92 21.69
N HIS A 273 1.69 11.85 21.21
CA HIS A 273 3.00 11.90 20.55
C HIS A 273 2.93 12.17 19.04
N LYS A 274 1.75 11.96 18.39
CA LYS A 274 1.55 12.15 16.96
C LYS A 274 0.14 12.62 16.67
N ALA A 275 -0.07 13.92 16.84
CA ALA A 275 -1.38 14.55 16.69
C ALA A 275 -1.93 14.47 15.26
N TYR A 276 -1.05 14.53 14.25
CA TYR A 276 -1.41 14.57 12.82
C TYR A 276 -0.64 13.55 12.02
N GLU A 277 -1.32 12.88 11.12
CA GLU A 277 -0.75 12.02 10.08
C GLU A 277 -1.05 12.62 8.70
N PHE A 278 -0.04 12.63 7.82
CA PHE A 278 -0.16 13.22 6.48
C PHE A 278 -0.15 12.11 5.44
N GLY A 279 -1.29 11.89 4.79
CA GLY A 279 -1.45 10.79 3.85
C GLY A 279 -2.88 10.68 3.35
N THR A 280 -3.32 9.47 3.12
CA THR A 280 -4.68 9.14 2.66
C THR A 280 -5.37 8.18 3.64
N LYS A 281 -6.68 8.34 3.80
CA LYS A 281 -7.49 7.41 4.58
C LYS A 281 -7.65 6.10 3.82
N VAL A 282 -7.48 4.99 4.52
CA VAL A 282 -7.67 3.64 3.99
C VAL A 282 -8.60 2.88 4.93
N ALA A 283 -9.64 2.23 4.38
CA ALA A 283 -10.46 1.28 5.11
C ALA A 283 -10.01 -0.14 4.81
N VAL A 284 -9.89 -0.96 5.84
CA VAL A 284 -9.48 -2.36 5.79
C VAL A 284 -10.66 -3.22 6.18
N THR A 285 -11.03 -4.20 5.33
CA THR A 285 -12.05 -5.21 5.62
C THR A 285 -11.39 -6.58 5.68
N ARG A 286 -11.52 -7.25 6.81
CA ARG A 286 -10.97 -8.60 7.03
C ARG A 286 -12.05 -9.56 7.52
N GLY A 287 -11.89 -10.85 7.24
CA GLY A 287 -12.69 -11.90 7.85
C GLY A 287 -12.52 -11.93 9.37
N ARG A 288 -13.60 -12.15 10.13
CA ARG A 288 -13.56 -12.20 11.59
C ARG A 288 -12.76 -13.39 12.10
N LYS A 289 -12.99 -14.58 11.52
CA LYS A 289 -12.34 -15.84 11.91
C LYS A 289 -11.00 -16.01 11.20
N THR A 290 -11.03 -15.88 9.89
CA THR A 290 -9.87 -16.15 9.03
C THR A 290 -8.79 -15.08 9.15
N GLY A 291 -9.18 -13.84 9.44
CA GLY A 291 -8.27 -12.70 9.43
C GLY A 291 -7.83 -12.23 8.04
N ILE A 292 -8.34 -12.85 6.98
CA ILE A 292 -7.94 -12.57 5.60
C ILE A 292 -8.60 -11.28 5.10
N ILE A 293 -7.82 -10.45 4.44
CA ILE A 293 -8.25 -9.16 3.91
C ILE A 293 -8.98 -9.39 2.59
N SER A 294 -10.25 -8.97 2.53
CA SER A 294 -11.08 -9.01 1.34
C SER A 294 -11.30 -7.63 0.70
N SER A 295 -10.95 -6.56 1.41
CA SER A 295 -10.95 -5.18 0.87
C SER A 295 -9.92 -4.33 1.60
N ILE A 296 -9.26 -3.48 0.83
CA ILE A 296 -8.38 -2.42 1.34
C ILE A 296 -8.50 -1.21 0.41
N LYS A 297 -9.39 -0.30 0.77
CA LYS A 297 -9.83 0.80 -0.10
C LYS A 297 -9.28 2.14 0.35
N ARG A 298 -8.69 2.88 -0.60
CA ARG A 298 -8.23 4.25 -0.41
C ARG A 298 -9.38 5.24 -0.58
N PHE A 299 -9.43 6.29 0.24
CA PHE A 299 -10.41 7.36 0.17
C PHE A 299 -9.74 8.72 0.00
N ALA A 300 -10.34 9.59 -0.82
CA ALA A 300 -9.87 10.95 -0.99
C ALA A 300 -10.14 11.80 0.26
N GLY A 301 -9.17 12.63 0.66
CA GLY A 301 -9.32 13.50 1.82
C GLY A 301 -9.41 12.73 3.14
N ASN A 302 -10.32 13.20 4.02
CA ASN A 302 -10.62 12.57 5.31
C ASN A 302 -12.14 12.45 5.50
N PRO A 303 -12.85 11.61 4.72
CA PRO A 303 -14.28 11.40 4.92
C PRO A 303 -14.55 10.81 6.30
N HIS A 304 -15.78 11.01 6.83
CA HIS A 304 -16.23 10.33 8.04
C HIS A 304 -16.21 8.80 7.81
N ASP A 305 -15.90 8.02 8.86
CA ASP A 305 -15.72 6.56 8.71
C ASP A 305 -16.98 5.86 8.17
N SER A 306 -18.17 6.31 8.55
CA SER A 306 -19.43 5.79 8.02
C SER A 306 -19.58 5.90 6.50
N LYS A 307 -18.98 6.91 5.86
CA LYS A 307 -19.00 7.10 4.42
C LYS A 307 -18.04 6.16 3.67
N THR A 308 -17.20 5.42 4.39
CA THR A 308 -16.27 4.47 3.79
C THR A 308 -16.85 3.06 3.66
N LEU A 309 -17.99 2.78 4.31
CA LEU A 309 -18.59 1.43 4.39
C LEU A 309 -19.03 0.89 3.03
N GLU A 310 -19.77 1.69 2.27
CA GLU A 310 -20.37 1.26 1.01
C GLU A 310 -19.31 0.78 0.02
N GLU A 311 -18.31 1.62 -0.28
CA GLU A 311 -17.25 1.26 -1.22
C GLU A 311 -16.36 0.12 -0.71
N SER A 312 -16.12 0.03 0.62
CA SER A 312 -15.33 -1.05 1.22
C SER A 312 -16.05 -2.39 1.13
N LEU A 313 -17.35 -2.43 1.38
CA LEU A 313 -18.17 -3.64 1.24
C LEU A 313 -18.37 -4.02 -0.23
N ALA A 314 -18.54 -3.05 -1.12
CA ALA A 314 -18.62 -3.28 -2.56
C ALA A 314 -17.32 -3.89 -3.11
N GLN A 315 -16.14 -3.37 -2.72
CA GLN A 315 -14.84 -3.96 -3.08
C GLN A 315 -14.71 -5.38 -2.51
N SER A 316 -15.05 -5.59 -1.24
CA SER A 316 -15.02 -6.92 -0.63
C SER A 316 -15.90 -7.92 -1.37
N GLN A 317 -17.08 -7.50 -1.84
CA GLN A 317 -17.95 -8.31 -2.64
C GLN A 317 -17.32 -8.66 -4.00
N ARG A 318 -16.82 -7.68 -4.77
CA ARG A 318 -16.15 -7.92 -6.05
C ARG A 318 -15.01 -8.92 -5.91
N VAL A 319 -14.11 -8.70 -4.94
CA VAL A 319 -12.97 -9.56 -4.66
C VAL A 319 -13.40 -11.00 -4.34
N ARG A 320 -14.43 -11.18 -3.54
CA ARG A 320 -14.96 -12.52 -3.20
C ARG A 320 -15.67 -13.19 -4.37
N THR A 321 -16.49 -12.45 -5.12
CA THR A 321 -17.24 -12.97 -6.28
C THR A 321 -16.31 -13.50 -7.36
N GLN A 322 -15.15 -12.86 -7.60
CA GLN A 322 -14.15 -13.33 -8.56
C GLN A 322 -13.59 -14.72 -8.24
N VAL A 323 -13.73 -15.19 -7.01
CA VAL A 323 -13.29 -16.53 -6.56
C VAL A 323 -14.45 -17.43 -6.13
N GLY A 324 -15.67 -17.12 -6.59
CA GLY A 324 -16.88 -17.89 -6.29
C GLY A 324 -17.31 -17.79 -4.84
N GLY A 325 -17.05 -16.66 -4.18
CA GLY A 325 -17.48 -16.38 -2.82
C GLY A 325 -18.74 -15.52 -2.73
N THR A 326 -19.22 -15.31 -1.51
CA THR A 326 -20.45 -14.59 -1.21
C THR A 326 -20.20 -13.28 -0.48
N ARG A 327 -21.15 -12.35 -0.56
CA ARG A 327 -21.14 -11.10 0.22
C ARG A 327 -21.22 -11.39 1.72
N PRO A 328 -20.48 -10.66 2.58
CA PRO A 328 -20.65 -10.78 4.01
C PRO A 328 -22.03 -10.27 4.45
N THR A 329 -22.66 -10.97 5.39
CA THR A 329 -23.99 -10.60 5.93
C THR A 329 -23.87 -9.66 7.14
N ILE A 330 -22.74 -9.65 7.82
CA ILE A 330 -22.49 -8.86 9.03
C ILE A 330 -21.13 -8.16 8.90
N ALA A 331 -21.09 -6.85 9.19
CA ALA A 331 -19.87 -6.09 9.33
C ALA A 331 -19.77 -5.47 10.73
N SER A 332 -18.77 -5.87 11.49
CA SER A 332 -18.48 -5.36 12.84
C SER A 332 -17.53 -4.17 12.75
N THR A 333 -17.96 -3.00 13.25
CA THR A 333 -17.23 -1.73 13.16
C THR A 333 -17.05 -1.09 14.53
N ASP A 334 -16.31 0.00 14.64
CA ASP A 334 -16.21 0.79 15.86
C ASP A 334 -17.30 1.88 15.96
N ARG A 335 -17.22 2.72 17.00
CA ARG A 335 -18.17 3.81 17.22
C ARG A 335 -18.01 4.97 16.23
N GLY A 336 -16.90 5.05 15.48
CA GLY A 336 -16.68 6.03 14.42
C GLY A 336 -17.60 5.85 13.22
N PHE A 337 -18.21 4.67 13.08
CA PHE A 337 -19.13 4.34 11.98
C PHE A 337 -20.63 4.57 12.30
N ARG A 338 -20.95 5.33 13.35
CA ARG A 338 -22.34 5.60 13.73
C ARG A 338 -23.14 6.24 12.60
N GLY A 339 -24.45 5.98 12.60
CA GLY A 339 -25.40 6.52 11.62
C GLY A 339 -25.76 5.57 10.49
N VAL A 340 -25.02 4.47 10.31
CA VAL A 340 -25.32 3.43 9.31
C VAL A 340 -25.61 2.13 10.03
N THR A 341 -26.79 1.56 9.78
CA THR A 341 -27.23 0.27 10.37
C THR A 341 -27.15 -0.88 9.37
N GLN A 342 -27.18 -0.58 8.08
CA GLN A 342 -27.18 -1.55 7.00
C GLN A 342 -26.60 -0.93 5.72
N VAL A 343 -25.88 -1.73 4.94
CA VAL A 343 -25.41 -1.40 3.60
C VAL A 343 -25.83 -2.56 2.70
N GLU A 344 -26.76 -2.32 1.80
CA GLU A 344 -27.45 -3.35 0.99
C GLU A 344 -27.91 -4.51 1.89
N THR A 345 -27.37 -5.75 1.71
CA THR A 345 -27.73 -6.93 2.50
C THR A 345 -26.85 -7.14 3.73
N THR A 346 -25.84 -6.28 3.94
CA THR A 346 -24.88 -6.41 5.06
C THR A 346 -25.34 -5.58 6.26
N GLN A 347 -25.59 -6.21 7.40
CA GLN A 347 -25.92 -5.55 8.66
C GLN A 347 -24.65 -4.97 9.29
N ILE A 348 -24.69 -3.69 9.70
CA ILE A 348 -23.59 -3.01 10.40
C ILE A 348 -23.80 -3.11 11.90
N VAL A 349 -22.85 -3.73 12.60
CA VAL A 349 -22.90 -3.93 14.05
C VAL A 349 -21.87 -3.06 14.73
N ILE A 350 -22.36 -2.13 15.55
CA ILE A 350 -21.57 -1.15 16.31
C ILE A 350 -21.69 -1.45 17.81
N PRO A 351 -20.64 -1.24 18.64
CA PRO A 351 -20.72 -1.38 20.09
C PRO A 351 -21.82 -0.48 20.69
N LYS A 352 -22.89 -1.07 21.21
CA LYS A 352 -23.93 -0.39 21.98
C LYS A 352 -23.84 -0.79 23.45
N ASN A 353 -24.20 0.12 24.37
CA ASN A 353 -24.48 -0.24 25.76
C ASN A 353 -25.81 -0.99 25.79
N THR A 354 -25.75 -2.31 25.98
CA THR A 354 -26.91 -3.22 25.90
C THR A 354 -27.56 -3.42 27.27
N LYS A 355 -27.75 -2.37 28.05
CA LYS A 355 -28.39 -2.49 29.40
C LYS A 355 -29.79 -3.14 29.37
N GLU A 356 -30.52 -2.97 28.24
CA GLU A 356 -31.90 -3.43 28.05
C GLU A 356 -32.02 -4.80 27.36
N SER A 357 -30.91 -5.49 27.04
CA SER A 357 -30.95 -6.77 26.33
C SER A 357 -30.73 -7.95 27.27
N SER A 358 -31.26 -9.16 26.92
CA SER A 358 -31.04 -10.38 27.68
C SER A 358 -29.55 -10.66 27.90
N ARG A 359 -29.20 -11.36 29.00
CA ARG A 359 -27.84 -11.72 29.39
C ARG A 359 -27.09 -12.44 28.25
N TYR A 360 -27.80 -13.32 27.53
CA TYR A 360 -27.27 -14.00 26.34
C TYR A 360 -26.86 -13.03 25.23
N LYS A 361 -27.75 -12.10 24.88
CA LYS A 361 -27.47 -11.07 23.83
C LYS A 361 -26.27 -10.16 24.22
N GLN A 362 -26.17 -9.81 25.52
CA GLN A 362 -25.01 -9.06 26.03
C GLN A 362 -23.71 -9.83 25.89
N GLU A 363 -23.72 -11.15 26.19
CA GLU A 363 -22.53 -11.99 26.08
C GLU A 363 -22.09 -12.17 24.62
N VAL A 364 -23.01 -12.42 23.70
CA VAL A 364 -22.76 -12.49 22.26
C VAL A 364 -22.15 -11.18 21.76
N ALA A 365 -22.73 -10.04 22.16
CA ALA A 365 -22.17 -8.73 21.82
C ALA A 365 -20.75 -8.54 22.37
N ARG A 366 -20.50 -8.87 23.63
CA ARG A 366 -19.15 -8.80 24.23
C ARG A 366 -18.13 -9.67 23.51
N LYS A 367 -18.48 -10.92 23.18
CA LYS A 367 -17.61 -11.83 22.37
C LYS A 367 -17.30 -11.24 20.99
N ARG A 368 -18.29 -10.63 20.31
CA ARG A 368 -18.12 -10.00 19.01
C ARG A 368 -17.17 -8.79 19.09
N PHE A 369 -17.33 -7.93 20.11
CA PHE A 369 -16.48 -6.76 20.28
C PHE A 369 -15.05 -7.08 20.72
N ARG A 370 -14.86 -8.11 21.55
CA ARG A 370 -13.51 -8.63 21.81
C ARG A 370 -12.83 -9.12 20.54
N ALA A 371 -13.56 -9.86 19.69
CA ALA A 371 -13.05 -10.31 18.42
C ALA A 371 -12.70 -9.16 17.46
N ARG A 372 -13.45 -8.01 17.52
CA ARG A 372 -13.15 -6.82 16.71
C ARG A 372 -11.76 -6.26 17.00
N ALA A 373 -11.30 -6.32 18.24
CA ALA A 373 -9.97 -5.83 18.59
C ALA A 373 -8.85 -6.47 17.74
N ALA A 374 -9.09 -7.64 17.14
CA ALA A 374 -8.14 -8.32 16.27
C ALA A 374 -7.83 -7.58 14.95
N ILE A 375 -8.64 -6.56 14.55
CA ILE A 375 -8.31 -5.74 13.38
C ILE A 375 -7.14 -4.78 13.67
N GLU A 376 -6.96 -4.33 14.92
CA GLU A 376 -5.88 -3.43 15.30
C GLU A 376 -4.48 -4.04 15.09
N PRO A 377 -4.20 -5.28 15.57
CA PRO A 377 -2.97 -6.00 15.20
C PRO A 377 -2.82 -6.18 13.69
N THR A 378 -3.90 -6.49 12.96
CA THR A 378 -3.84 -6.60 11.49
C THR A 378 -3.36 -5.30 10.84
N ILE A 379 -3.94 -4.16 11.23
CA ILE A 379 -3.52 -2.84 10.74
C ILE A 379 -2.05 -2.56 11.14
N SER A 380 -1.65 -2.95 12.35
CA SER A 380 -0.26 -2.82 12.78
C SER A 380 0.69 -3.64 11.91
N HIS A 381 0.34 -4.89 11.58
CA HIS A 381 1.12 -5.73 10.66
C HIS A 381 1.18 -5.15 9.25
N LEU A 382 0.05 -4.68 8.70
CA LEU A 382 0.02 -3.99 7.42
C LEU A 382 0.98 -2.79 7.38
N LYS A 383 0.98 -1.99 8.43
CA LYS A 383 1.86 -0.81 8.53
C LYS A 383 3.34 -1.18 8.70
N ARG A 384 3.65 -2.18 9.54
CA ARG A 384 5.05 -2.53 9.86
C ARG A 384 5.68 -3.44 8.82
N ASN A 385 4.93 -4.42 8.31
CA ASN A 385 5.46 -5.55 7.54
C ASN A 385 5.09 -5.51 6.05
N HIS A 386 4.10 -4.69 5.64
CA HIS A 386 3.56 -4.67 4.30
C HIS A 386 3.40 -3.25 3.72
N SER A 387 4.27 -2.34 4.11
CA SER A 387 4.42 -0.99 3.52
C SER A 387 3.22 -0.05 3.61
N LEU A 388 2.11 -0.41 4.31
CA LEU A 388 0.98 0.51 4.49
C LEU A 388 1.32 1.71 5.38
N GLY A 389 2.37 1.61 6.22
CA GLY A 389 2.78 2.67 7.15
C GLY A 389 3.37 3.90 6.48
N LEU A 390 4.10 3.72 5.38
CA LEU A 390 4.73 4.80 4.63
C LEU A 390 4.72 4.48 3.13
N ASN A 391 4.00 5.30 2.37
CA ASN A 391 3.84 5.12 0.93
C ASN A 391 4.87 5.96 0.15
N PHE A 392 5.71 5.27 -0.64
CA PHE A 392 6.70 5.88 -1.54
C PHE A 392 6.18 6.05 -2.97
N LEU A 393 5.10 5.36 -3.35
CA LEU A 393 4.54 5.44 -4.69
C LEU A 393 3.86 6.80 -4.90
N LYS A 394 4.00 7.36 -6.10
CA LYS A 394 3.54 8.72 -6.41
C LYS A 394 2.08 8.77 -6.89
N GLY A 395 1.42 9.88 -6.57
CA GLY A 395 0.08 10.20 -7.06
C GLY A 395 -1.04 9.36 -6.43
N VAL A 396 -2.26 9.59 -6.91
CA VAL A 396 -3.47 8.88 -6.46
C VAL A 396 -3.40 7.39 -6.76
N SER A 397 -2.95 7.03 -7.97
CA SER A 397 -2.76 5.63 -8.35
C SER A 397 -1.73 4.92 -7.47
N GLY A 398 -0.66 5.63 -7.07
CA GLY A 398 0.31 5.12 -6.12
C GLY A 398 -0.28 4.85 -4.73
N ASP A 399 -1.24 5.68 -4.28
CA ASP A 399 -1.93 5.45 -3.02
C ASP A 399 -2.85 4.21 -3.06
N VAL A 400 -3.55 4.01 -4.18
CA VAL A 400 -4.39 2.81 -4.40
C VAL A 400 -3.52 1.57 -4.49
N ASN A 401 -2.47 1.61 -5.30
CA ASN A 401 -1.56 0.50 -5.50
C ASN A 401 -0.92 0.05 -4.18
N ASN A 402 -0.38 0.99 -3.40
CA ASN A 402 0.26 0.65 -2.12
C ASN A 402 -0.71 0.03 -1.11
N ALA A 403 -1.95 0.52 -1.06
CA ALA A 403 -2.98 -0.06 -0.20
C ALA A 403 -3.30 -1.51 -0.60
N LEU A 404 -3.64 -1.76 -1.87
CA LEU A 404 -3.98 -3.10 -2.37
C LEU A 404 -2.80 -4.08 -2.23
N LEU A 405 -1.61 -3.66 -2.63
CA LEU A 405 -0.39 -4.48 -2.52
C LEU A 405 -0.07 -4.85 -1.08
N SER A 406 -0.29 -3.94 -0.12
CA SER A 406 -0.14 -4.25 1.31
C SER A 406 -1.09 -5.37 1.78
N GLY A 407 -2.35 -5.36 1.32
CA GLY A 407 -3.33 -6.41 1.61
C GLY A 407 -2.96 -7.75 0.97
N ILE A 408 -2.49 -7.72 -0.28
CA ILE A 408 -2.00 -8.88 -1.03
C ILE A 408 -0.82 -9.52 -0.29
N GLY A 409 0.19 -8.71 0.07
CA GLY A 409 1.37 -9.19 0.81
C GLY A 409 1.01 -9.80 2.16
N TYR A 410 0.05 -9.20 2.89
CA TYR A 410 -0.46 -9.72 4.15
C TYR A 410 -1.11 -11.10 3.97
N ASN A 411 -2.05 -11.25 3.04
CA ASN A 411 -2.74 -12.52 2.79
C ASN A 411 -1.77 -13.63 2.39
N LEU A 412 -0.83 -13.35 1.49
CA LEU A 412 0.22 -14.29 1.10
C LEU A 412 1.08 -14.72 2.29
N LYS A 413 1.49 -13.77 3.13
CA LYS A 413 2.29 -14.07 4.33
C LYS A 413 1.52 -14.93 5.32
N MET A 414 0.21 -14.70 5.46
CA MET A 414 -0.67 -15.56 6.26
C MET A 414 -0.67 -17.00 5.72
N ARG A 415 -0.85 -17.19 4.39
CA ARG A 415 -0.83 -18.53 3.79
C ARG A 415 0.52 -19.20 3.95
N PHE A 416 1.59 -18.48 3.66
CA PHE A 416 2.96 -18.97 3.86
C PHE A 416 3.21 -19.46 5.29
N ASN A 417 2.75 -18.71 6.30
CA ASN A 417 2.90 -19.09 7.71
C ASN A 417 2.03 -20.30 8.06
N GLN A 418 0.83 -20.43 7.49
CA GLN A 418 -0.03 -21.61 7.66
C GLN A 418 0.65 -22.87 7.10
N ILE A 419 1.18 -22.80 5.88
CA ILE A 419 1.91 -23.90 5.26
C ILE A 419 3.12 -24.29 6.13
N LYS A 420 3.90 -23.29 6.60
CA LYS A 420 5.02 -23.53 7.50
C LYS A 420 4.61 -24.26 8.78
N ALA A 421 3.51 -23.82 9.41
CA ALA A 421 2.99 -24.46 10.62
C ALA A 421 2.52 -25.92 10.36
N GLN A 422 1.86 -26.16 9.21
CA GLN A 422 1.44 -27.50 8.81
C GLN A 422 2.63 -28.44 8.63
N ILE A 423 3.71 -27.98 8.00
CA ILE A 423 4.94 -28.77 7.81
C ILE A 423 5.59 -29.09 9.17
N ILE A 424 5.69 -28.12 10.07
CA ILE A 424 6.26 -28.34 11.41
C ILE A 424 5.42 -29.37 12.18
N HIS A 425 4.10 -29.20 12.20
CA HIS A 425 3.21 -30.13 12.90
C HIS A 425 3.28 -31.55 12.33
N TRP A 426 3.39 -31.70 10.99
CA TRP A 426 3.57 -33.00 10.35
C TRP A 426 4.90 -33.66 10.74
N LEU A 427 5.99 -32.89 10.82
CA LEU A 427 7.31 -33.38 11.29
C LEU A 427 7.27 -33.81 12.76
N GLU A 428 6.64 -33.04 13.62
CA GLU A 428 6.46 -33.38 15.04
C GLU A 428 5.66 -34.68 15.20
N PHE A 429 4.57 -34.83 14.42
CA PHE A 429 3.77 -36.06 14.39
C PHE A 429 4.61 -37.26 13.92
N LEU A 430 5.42 -37.13 12.87
CA LEU A 430 6.28 -38.18 12.37
C LEU A 430 7.33 -38.62 13.41
N ILE A 431 7.96 -37.65 14.09
CA ILE A 431 8.91 -37.93 15.18
C ILE A 431 8.23 -38.70 16.32
N PHE A 432 7.01 -38.28 16.71
CA PHE A 432 6.24 -38.95 17.74
C PHE A 432 5.91 -40.42 17.38
N VAL A 433 5.48 -40.63 16.12
CA VAL A 433 5.21 -42.01 15.60
C VAL A 433 6.47 -42.87 15.62
N LEU A 434 7.59 -42.36 15.10
CA LEU A 434 8.87 -43.08 15.12
C LEU A 434 9.34 -43.42 16.53
N ALA A 435 9.26 -42.46 17.45
CA ALA A 435 9.62 -42.71 18.87
C ALA A 435 8.71 -43.77 19.51
N SER A 436 7.41 -43.79 19.21
CA SER A 436 6.46 -44.76 19.69
C SER A 436 6.73 -46.18 19.18
N VAL A 437 7.17 -46.28 17.89
CA VAL A 437 7.57 -47.56 17.28
C VAL A 437 8.87 -48.08 17.94
N PHE A 438 9.87 -47.19 18.08
CA PHE A 438 11.14 -47.54 18.73
C PHE A 438 10.96 -48.06 20.18
N LEU A 439 10.10 -47.42 20.99
CA LEU A 439 9.78 -47.85 22.35
C LEU A 439 9.11 -49.22 22.34
N LYS A 440 8.25 -49.54 21.39
CA LYS A 440 7.61 -50.86 21.30
C LYS A 440 8.58 -51.98 20.86
N ILE A 441 9.60 -51.64 20.08
CA ILE A 441 10.63 -52.61 19.66
C ILE A 441 11.58 -52.92 20.82
N ASN A 442 11.93 -51.93 21.64
CA ASN A 442 12.86 -52.13 22.79
C ASN A 442 12.18 -52.72 24.04
N LEU A 443 10.85 -52.89 24.03
CA LEU A 443 10.08 -53.50 25.10
C LEU A 443 9.71 -55.00 24.82
N LYS A 444 10.14 -55.52 23.70
CA LYS A 444 10.12 -56.94 23.34
C LYS A 444 11.53 -57.52 23.39
#